data_9795c3209a6bab511d1569d5b544852b
#
_entry.id   9795c3209a6bab511d1569d5b544852b
#
_cell.length_a   1.000
_cell.length_b   1.000
_cell.length_c   1.000
_cell.angle_alpha   90.00
_cell.angle_beta   90.00
_cell.angle_gamma   90.00
#
_symmetry.space_group_name_H-M   'P 1'
#
loop_
_entity.id
_entity.type
_entity.pdbx_description
1 polymer ?
#
loop_
_entity_poly.entity_id
_entity_poly.type
_entity_poly.pdbx_seq_one_letter_code
_entity_poly.pdbx_strand_id
1 'polypeptide(L)'
;MIYVYAVCDPETADPVPARRGLGGAALRVAVADGLAALYSRHRTLQPRPSPQAMWTQERTVRALMDRGAVLPMRFGTQLADEAALVETLTARRDELAAGLDRVRGCVELGLRVVADRLAAPPQAAESGRDYLLERVEEHRRAEQAARDVHAPLARLACESRVRRRTAAPTLFAAAYLVERDAAPAFRAEVERAAAGLSGVRAVCTGPWPPYGFVDAEET
;
A
#
# COMPACT_ATOMS: atom_id res chain seq x y z
N MET A 1 4.72 -2.18 26.66
CA MET A 1 4.16 -1.67 25.39
C MET A 1 4.01 -2.82 24.39
N ILE A 2 3.11 -2.66 23.44
CA ILE A 2 2.89 -3.62 22.37
C ILE A 2 3.04 -2.91 21.01
N TYR A 3 3.41 -3.70 20.00
CA TYR A 3 3.46 -3.28 18.60
C TYR A 3 2.38 -4.03 17.85
N VAL A 4 1.49 -3.31 17.16
CA VAL A 4 0.34 -3.88 16.44
C VAL A 4 0.65 -3.97 14.96
N TYR A 5 0.42 -5.13 14.34
CA TYR A 5 0.70 -5.40 12.93
C TYR A 5 -0.53 -5.23 12.05
N ALA A 6 -1.65 -5.79 12.48
CA ALA A 6 -2.88 -5.79 11.69
C ALA A 6 -4.08 -6.13 12.57
N VAL A 7 -5.26 -5.76 12.08
CA VAL A 7 -6.58 -6.25 12.54
C VAL A 7 -7.14 -7.18 11.46
N CYS A 8 -7.85 -8.23 11.88
CA CYS A 8 -8.45 -9.22 11.00
C CYS A 8 -9.63 -9.92 11.68
N ASP A 9 -10.31 -10.81 10.97
CA ASP A 9 -11.27 -11.72 11.58
C ASP A 9 -10.56 -12.73 12.51
N PRO A 10 -11.18 -13.19 13.62
CA PRO A 10 -10.56 -14.12 14.57
C PRO A 10 -10.02 -15.40 13.91
N GLU A 11 -10.77 -16.01 13.00
CA GLU A 11 -10.36 -17.21 12.28
C GLU A 11 -9.15 -16.97 11.35
N THR A 12 -8.95 -15.75 10.87
CA THR A 12 -7.75 -15.38 10.09
C THR A 12 -6.50 -15.39 10.97
N ALA A 13 -6.63 -15.05 12.25
CA ALA A 13 -5.53 -15.00 13.19
C ALA A 13 -5.22 -16.36 13.86
N ASP A 14 -6.11 -17.34 13.77
CA ASP A 14 -5.95 -18.67 14.38
C ASP A 14 -5.65 -19.75 13.31
N PRO A 15 -4.58 -20.55 13.49
CA PRO A 15 -3.53 -20.42 14.50
C PRO A 15 -2.66 -19.18 14.30
N VAL A 16 -2.08 -18.67 15.41
CA VAL A 16 -1.15 -17.53 15.32
C VAL A 16 -0.03 -17.87 14.31
N PRO A 17 0.30 -16.97 13.37
CA PRO A 17 1.38 -17.24 12.42
C PRO A 17 2.67 -17.65 13.13
N ALA A 18 3.25 -18.79 12.73
CA ALA A 18 4.47 -19.37 13.32
C ALA A 18 5.74 -18.54 12.99
N ARG A 19 5.63 -17.23 12.97
CA ARG A 19 6.70 -16.28 12.65
C ARG A 19 7.01 -15.43 13.87
N ARG A 20 8.19 -14.84 13.85
CA ARG A 20 8.56 -13.84 14.83
C ARG A 20 8.37 -12.45 14.26
N GLY A 21 7.86 -11.54 15.09
CA GLY A 21 7.67 -10.15 14.78
C GLY A 21 8.96 -9.32 14.90
N LEU A 22 8.81 -8.01 14.95
CA LEU A 22 9.92 -7.08 15.11
C LEU A 22 10.78 -7.43 16.33
N GLY A 23 12.09 -7.27 16.18
CA GLY A 23 13.04 -7.61 17.22
C GLY A 23 13.05 -9.09 17.63
N GLY A 24 12.51 -9.98 16.82
CA GLY A 24 12.42 -11.41 17.11
C GLY A 24 11.35 -11.78 18.17
N ALA A 25 10.47 -10.84 18.53
CA ALA A 25 9.43 -11.05 19.52
C ALA A 25 8.38 -12.06 19.06
N ALA A 26 7.82 -12.82 20.01
CA ALA A 26 6.72 -13.74 19.74
C ALA A 26 5.46 -12.95 19.34
N LEU A 27 4.77 -13.43 18.30
CA LEU A 27 3.48 -12.91 17.90
C LEU A 27 2.38 -13.42 18.83
N ARG A 28 1.39 -12.58 19.08
CA ARG A 28 0.23 -12.83 19.93
C ARG A 28 -1.02 -12.27 19.25
N VAL A 29 -2.17 -12.76 19.66
CA VAL A 29 -3.47 -12.28 19.20
C VAL A 29 -4.28 -11.82 20.39
N ALA A 30 -4.91 -10.66 20.29
CA ALA A 30 -5.97 -10.22 21.16
C ALA A 30 -7.28 -10.28 20.37
N VAL A 31 -8.37 -10.71 21.01
CA VAL A 31 -9.70 -10.81 20.40
C VAL A 31 -10.67 -9.99 21.24
N ALA A 32 -11.46 -9.14 20.58
CA ALA A 32 -12.51 -8.35 21.19
C ALA A 32 -13.62 -8.09 20.17
N ASP A 33 -14.87 -8.24 20.56
CA ASP A 33 -16.09 -7.90 19.82
C ASP A 33 -16.11 -8.41 18.35
N GLY A 34 -15.64 -9.66 18.14
CA GLY A 34 -15.60 -10.29 16.83
C GLY A 34 -14.44 -9.85 15.93
N LEU A 35 -13.49 -9.09 16.46
CA LEU A 35 -12.26 -8.69 15.80
C LEU A 35 -11.05 -9.32 16.48
N ALA A 36 -9.99 -9.55 15.72
CA ALA A 36 -8.69 -9.98 16.20
C ALA A 36 -7.60 -9.00 15.80
N ALA A 37 -6.63 -8.78 16.67
CA ALA A 37 -5.44 -7.99 16.34
C ALA A 37 -4.17 -8.79 16.60
N LEU A 38 -3.28 -8.83 15.59
CA LEU A 38 -1.96 -9.44 15.71
C LEU A 38 -0.97 -8.42 16.25
N TYR A 39 -0.29 -8.77 17.34
CA TYR A 39 0.66 -7.89 18.01
C TYR A 39 1.88 -8.65 18.57
N SER A 40 2.89 -7.91 19.01
CA SER A 40 4.01 -8.42 19.80
C SER A 40 4.30 -7.53 21.01
N ARG A 41 4.81 -8.12 22.11
CA ARG A 41 5.16 -7.38 23.34
C ARG A 41 6.64 -7.00 23.34
N HIS A 42 6.93 -5.77 23.78
CA HIS A 42 8.28 -5.25 23.91
C HIS A 42 8.46 -4.53 25.25
N ARG A 43 9.64 -4.62 25.82
CA ARG A 43 9.99 -3.84 27.02
C ARG A 43 10.26 -2.38 26.64
N THR A 44 11.07 -2.20 25.60
CA THR A 44 11.36 -0.92 24.96
C THR A 44 11.48 -1.18 23.47
N LEU A 45 10.66 -0.54 22.67
CA LEU A 45 10.76 -0.59 21.21
C LEU A 45 10.64 0.82 20.66
N GLN A 46 11.68 1.27 19.99
CA GLN A 46 11.62 2.45 19.15
C GLN A 46 11.78 1.99 17.69
N PRO A 47 10.68 1.62 17.03
CA PRO A 47 10.76 1.08 15.68
C PRO A 47 11.21 2.18 14.73
N ARG A 48 12.46 2.07 14.27
CA ARG A 48 12.96 2.92 13.20
C ARG A 48 12.71 2.22 11.88
N PRO A 49 12.17 2.93 10.87
CA PRO A 49 12.04 2.37 9.54
C PRO A 49 13.42 1.93 9.02
N SER A 50 13.56 0.62 8.79
CA SER A 50 14.70 0.03 8.11
C SER A 50 14.19 -1.01 7.12
N PRO A 51 14.91 -1.33 6.05
CA PRO A 51 14.47 -2.36 5.11
C PRO A 51 14.10 -3.68 5.81
N GLN A 52 14.90 -4.13 6.78
CA GLN A 52 14.65 -5.35 7.53
C GLN A 52 13.37 -5.27 8.39
N ALA A 53 13.14 -4.14 9.06
CA ALA A 53 11.95 -3.95 9.90
C ALA A 53 10.68 -3.88 9.04
N MET A 54 10.73 -3.16 7.91
CA MET A 54 9.64 -3.07 6.95
C MET A 54 9.31 -4.45 6.36
N TRP A 55 10.32 -5.23 5.95
CA TRP A 55 10.12 -6.59 5.48
C TRP A 55 9.55 -7.53 6.55
N THR A 56 9.95 -7.37 7.82
CA THR A 56 9.40 -8.17 8.92
C THR A 56 7.92 -7.88 9.10
N GLN A 57 7.53 -6.61 9.12
CA GLN A 57 6.13 -6.22 9.18
C GLN A 57 5.34 -6.76 7.98
N GLU A 58 5.83 -6.51 6.77
CA GLU A 58 5.15 -6.93 5.54
C GLU A 58 4.90 -8.44 5.54
N ARG A 59 5.93 -9.27 5.80
CA ARG A 59 5.79 -10.72 5.86
C ARG A 59 4.83 -11.20 6.95
N THR A 60 4.75 -10.47 8.05
CA THR A 60 3.85 -10.79 9.16
C THR A 60 2.40 -10.52 8.76
N VAL A 61 2.13 -9.38 8.13
CA VAL A 61 0.80 -9.01 7.66
C VAL A 61 0.36 -9.87 6.47
N ARG A 62 1.27 -10.16 5.53
CA ARG A 62 1.01 -11.04 4.40
C ARG A 62 0.59 -12.45 4.84
N ALA A 63 1.20 -12.98 5.88
CA ALA A 63 0.83 -14.29 6.41
C ALA A 63 -0.63 -14.35 6.93
N LEU A 64 -1.21 -13.21 7.34
CA LEU A 64 -2.65 -13.09 7.62
C LEU A 64 -3.45 -12.92 6.32
N MET A 65 -3.02 -12.03 5.41
CA MET A 65 -3.68 -11.77 4.13
C MET A 65 -3.85 -13.03 3.27
N ASP A 66 -2.91 -13.98 3.37
CA ASP A 66 -3.00 -15.26 2.66
C ASP A 66 -4.10 -16.17 3.21
N ARG A 67 -4.70 -15.82 4.35
CA ARG A 67 -5.73 -16.60 5.05
C ARG A 67 -7.10 -15.91 5.08
N GLY A 68 -7.13 -14.58 4.98
CA GLY A 68 -8.39 -13.85 5.04
C GLY A 68 -8.22 -12.33 4.90
N ALA A 69 -9.29 -11.60 5.19
CA ALA A 69 -9.28 -10.15 5.18
C ALA A 69 -8.35 -9.61 6.29
N VAL A 70 -7.61 -8.57 5.97
CA VAL A 70 -6.68 -7.94 6.90
C VAL A 70 -6.64 -6.42 6.71
N LEU A 71 -6.67 -5.69 7.82
CA LEU A 71 -6.37 -4.26 7.87
C LEU A 71 -4.95 -4.09 8.42
N PRO A 72 -3.96 -3.80 7.58
CA PRO A 72 -2.59 -3.59 8.03
C PRO A 72 -2.47 -2.30 8.83
N MET A 73 -1.76 -2.36 9.97
CA MET A 73 -1.43 -1.17 10.73
C MET A 73 -0.21 -0.46 10.12
N ARG A 74 -0.17 0.86 10.23
CA ARG A 74 1.00 1.64 9.81
C ARG A 74 2.24 1.17 10.57
N PHE A 75 3.41 1.23 9.92
CA PHE A 75 4.67 0.95 10.58
C PHE A 75 4.86 1.91 11.76
N GLY A 76 5.14 1.35 12.94
CA GLY A 76 5.31 2.12 14.16
C GLY A 76 4.07 2.20 15.04
N THR A 77 2.95 1.58 14.67
CA THR A 77 1.74 1.56 15.52
C THR A 77 2.01 0.82 16.84
N GLN A 78 1.93 1.55 17.94
CA GLN A 78 2.19 1.07 19.29
C GLN A 78 1.08 1.49 20.25
N LEU A 79 0.81 0.63 21.22
CA LEU A 79 -0.09 0.89 22.35
C LEU A 79 0.61 0.56 23.65
N ALA A 80 0.07 1.08 24.75
CA ALA A 80 0.65 0.87 26.07
C ALA A 80 0.71 -0.62 26.44
N ASP A 81 -0.39 -1.32 26.24
CA ASP A 81 -0.55 -2.73 26.60
C ASP A 81 -1.74 -3.37 25.84
N GLU A 82 -2.05 -4.61 26.19
CA GLU A 82 -3.13 -5.37 25.58
C GLU A 82 -4.52 -4.84 25.99
N ALA A 83 -4.66 -4.24 27.17
CA ALA A 83 -5.93 -3.65 27.59
C ALA A 83 -6.30 -2.45 26.70
N ALA A 84 -5.33 -1.57 26.42
CA ALA A 84 -5.50 -0.46 25.48
C ALA A 84 -5.80 -0.96 24.05
N LEU A 85 -5.26 -2.12 23.63
CA LEU A 85 -5.59 -2.72 22.35
C LEU A 85 -7.03 -3.21 22.31
N VAL A 86 -7.48 -3.93 23.34
CA VAL A 86 -8.87 -4.40 23.46
C VAL A 86 -9.84 -3.23 23.48
N GLU A 87 -9.55 -2.19 24.24
CA GLU A 87 -10.35 -0.96 24.27
C GLU A 87 -10.44 -0.30 22.88
N THR A 88 -9.32 -0.23 22.16
CA THR A 88 -9.28 0.32 20.79
C THR A 88 -10.14 -0.52 19.83
N LEU A 89 -10.06 -1.86 19.90
CA LEU A 89 -10.86 -2.75 19.05
C LEU A 89 -12.36 -2.55 19.34
N THR A 90 -12.76 -2.49 20.61
CA THR A 90 -14.13 -2.27 21.01
C THR A 90 -14.64 -0.88 20.60
N ALA A 91 -13.88 0.17 20.86
CA ALA A 91 -14.27 1.54 20.54
C ALA A 91 -14.43 1.79 19.02
N ARG A 92 -13.64 1.11 18.20
CA ARG A 92 -13.63 1.26 16.73
C ARG A 92 -14.23 0.05 16.01
N ARG A 93 -14.99 -0.77 16.70
CA ARG A 93 -15.49 -2.04 16.16
C ARG A 93 -16.17 -1.91 14.81
N ASP A 94 -17.14 -1.00 14.69
CA ASP A 94 -17.96 -0.86 13.48
C ASP A 94 -17.13 -0.33 12.28
N GLU A 95 -16.23 0.61 12.54
CA GLU A 95 -15.29 1.14 11.55
C GLU A 95 -14.34 0.04 11.03
N LEU A 96 -13.75 -0.72 11.96
CA LEU A 96 -12.80 -1.79 11.62
C LEU A 96 -13.51 -2.94 10.90
N ALA A 97 -14.72 -3.31 11.31
CA ALA A 97 -15.53 -4.33 10.64
C ALA A 97 -15.87 -3.90 9.21
N ALA A 98 -16.36 -2.68 9.01
CA ALA A 98 -16.63 -2.13 7.67
C ALA A 98 -15.35 -2.06 6.80
N GLY A 99 -14.21 -1.72 7.41
CA GLY A 99 -12.91 -1.76 6.74
C GLY A 99 -12.52 -3.15 6.28
N LEU A 100 -12.70 -4.18 7.12
CA LEU A 100 -12.44 -5.59 6.77
C LEU A 100 -13.35 -6.06 5.64
N ASP A 101 -14.64 -5.73 5.68
CA ASP A 101 -15.59 -6.09 4.64
C ASP A 101 -15.20 -5.45 3.29
N ARG A 102 -14.77 -4.20 3.31
CA ARG A 102 -14.31 -3.47 2.11
C ARG A 102 -13.10 -4.13 1.44
N VAL A 103 -12.15 -4.65 2.21
CA VAL A 103 -10.92 -5.26 1.66
C VAL A 103 -11.02 -6.77 1.49
N ARG A 104 -12.14 -7.38 1.85
CA ARG A 104 -12.35 -8.83 1.81
C ARG A 104 -12.20 -9.37 0.39
N GLY A 105 -11.36 -10.39 0.23
CA GLY A 105 -11.06 -10.98 -1.07
C GLY A 105 -10.18 -10.14 -1.99
N CYS A 106 -9.76 -8.94 -1.54
CA CYS A 106 -8.98 -8.02 -2.34
C CYS A 106 -7.50 -7.98 -1.94
N VAL A 107 -6.68 -7.46 -2.84
CA VAL A 107 -5.26 -7.15 -2.64
C VAL A 107 -4.97 -5.76 -3.17
N GLU A 108 -3.93 -5.13 -2.65
CA GLU A 108 -3.45 -3.85 -3.20
C GLU A 108 -2.44 -4.09 -4.31
N LEU A 109 -2.65 -3.45 -5.46
CA LEU A 109 -1.68 -3.33 -6.53
C LEU A 109 -1.25 -1.87 -6.65
N GLY A 110 0.04 -1.62 -6.64
CA GLY A 110 0.62 -0.30 -6.83
C GLY A 110 1.05 -0.09 -8.28
N LEU A 111 0.69 1.05 -8.87
CA LEU A 111 1.18 1.47 -10.18
C LEU A 111 2.07 2.70 -10.02
N ARG A 112 3.22 2.67 -10.69
CA ARG A 112 4.06 3.85 -10.91
C ARG A 112 4.36 3.99 -12.41
N VAL A 113 4.12 5.16 -12.93
CA VAL A 113 4.58 5.54 -14.27
C VAL A 113 5.81 6.44 -14.07
N VAL A 114 6.94 6.01 -14.60
CA VAL A 114 8.21 6.70 -14.45
C VAL A 114 8.74 7.10 -15.84
N ALA A 115 9.40 8.22 -15.94
CA ALA A 115 10.12 8.60 -17.17
C ALA A 115 11.29 7.62 -17.39
N ASP A 116 11.45 7.12 -18.62
CA ASP A 116 12.52 6.17 -18.98
C ASP A 116 13.91 6.78 -18.94
N ARG A 117 13.98 8.08 -19.12
CA ARG A 117 15.19 8.89 -18.92
C ARG A 117 14.81 10.10 -18.08
N LEU A 118 15.61 10.39 -17.08
CA LEU A 118 15.87 11.79 -16.73
C LEU A 118 16.35 12.37 -18.07
N ALA A 119 15.55 13.23 -18.68
CA ALA A 119 15.93 13.89 -19.92
C ALA A 119 17.36 14.36 -19.72
N ALA A 120 18.28 13.86 -20.57
CA ALA A 120 19.63 14.45 -20.61
C ALA A 120 19.44 15.94 -20.71
N PRO A 121 20.29 16.75 -20.05
CA PRO A 121 20.19 18.19 -20.19
C PRO A 121 20.09 18.47 -21.70
N PRO A 122 19.11 19.25 -22.14
CA PRO A 122 18.88 19.46 -23.58
C PRO A 122 20.18 19.94 -24.20
N GLN A 123 20.65 19.21 -25.19
CA GLN A 123 21.73 19.70 -26.03
C GLN A 123 21.17 20.91 -26.75
N ALA A 124 21.66 22.12 -26.33
CA ALA A 124 21.38 23.40 -26.94
C ALA A 124 19.88 23.78 -27.04
N ALA A 125 19.26 24.12 -25.93
CA ALA A 125 18.13 25.04 -25.98
C ALA A 125 18.69 26.43 -26.39
N GLU A 126 18.25 26.99 -27.48
CA GLU A 126 18.73 28.30 -27.98
C GLU A 126 18.36 29.46 -27.04
N SER A 127 17.42 29.26 -26.12
CA SER A 127 17.09 30.20 -25.06
C SER A 127 16.54 29.49 -23.80
N GLY A 128 16.69 30.09 -22.61
CA GLY A 128 16.10 29.62 -21.37
C GLY A 128 14.57 29.54 -21.41
N ARG A 129 13.93 30.32 -22.27
CA ARG A 129 12.47 30.29 -22.49
C ARG A 129 12.04 29.03 -23.23
N ASP A 130 12.77 28.65 -24.28
CA ASP A 130 12.47 27.46 -25.07
C ASP A 130 12.64 26.20 -24.24
N TYR A 131 13.68 26.16 -23.40
CA TYR A 131 13.86 25.11 -22.40
C TYR A 131 12.66 24.96 -21.46
N LEU A 132 12.14 26.06 -20.92
CA LEU A 132 10.99 26.02 -20.02
C LEU A 132 9.71 25.56 -20.73
N LEU A 133 9.47 26.01 -21.95
CA LEU A 133 8.31 25.60 -22.76
C LEU A 133 8.36 24.11 -23.10
N GLU A 134 9.50 23.60 -23.50
CA GLU A 134 9.71 22.16 -23.77
C GLU A 134 9.45 21.30 -22.54
N ARG A 135 9.94 21.73 -21.36
CA ARG A 135 9.69 21.06 -20.08
C ARG A 135 8.21 21.04 -19.69
N VAL A 136 7.50 22.13 -19.93
CA VAL A 136 6.06 22.22 -19.66
C VAL A 136 5.29 21.27 -20.58
N GLU A 137 5.66 21.21 -21.85
CA GLU A 137 5.01 20.34 -22.83
C GLU A 137 5.28 18.84 -22.54
N GLU A 138 6.52 18.49 -22.21
CA GLU A 138 6.87 17.14 -21.75
C GLU A 138 6.07 16.73 -20.51
N HIS A 139 5.94 17.63 -19.54
CA HIS A 139 5.18 17.37 -18.33
C HIS A 139 3.69 17.15 -18.63
N ARG A 140 3.11 17.96 -19.50
CA ARG A 140 1.71 17.79 -19.96
C ARG A 140 1.48 16.46 -20.66
N ARG A 141 2.39 16.05 -21.56
CA ARG A 141 2.31 14.75 -22.26
C ARG A 141 2.38 13.60 -21.27
N ALA A 142 3.28 13.70 -20.31
CA ALA A 142 3.43 12.70 -19.26
C ALA A 142 2.19 12.59 -18.36
N GLU A 143 1.60 13.71 -17.97
CA GLU A 143 0.34 13.71 -17.21
C GLU A 143 -0.82 13.13 -18.01
N GLN A 144 -0.91 13.43 -19.30
CA GLN A 144 -1.96 12.88 -20.16
C GLN A 144 -1.79 11.36 -20.30
N ALA A 145 -0.58 10.89 -20.62
CA ALA A 145 -0.27 9.47 -20.70
C ALA A 145 -0.59 8.73 -19.40
N ALA A 146 -0.31 9.36 -18.25
CA ALA A 146 -0.63 8.79 -16.95
C ALA A 146 -2.14 8.66 -16.71
N ARG A 147 -2.95 9.64 -17.13
CA ARG A 147 -4.41 9.56 -17.06
C ARG A 147 -4.97 8.49 -17.98
N ASP A 148 -4.39 8.34 -19.17
CA ASP A 148 -4.79 7.32 -20.13
C ASP A 148 -4.55 5.90 -19.61
N VAL A 149 -3.48 5.70 -18.84
CA VAL A 149 -3.23 4.42 -18.13
C VAL A 149 -4.19 4.21 -16.98
N HIS A 150 -4.52 5.26 -16.21
CA HIS A 150 -5.34 5.13 -15.00
C HIS A 150 -6.78 4.72 -15.30
N ALA A 151 -7.41 5.32 -16.32
CA ALA A 151 -8.85 5.16 -16.56
C ALA A 151 -9.29 3.71 -16.84
N PRO A 152 -8.60 2.88 -17.67
CA PRO A 152 -8.93 1.48 -17.84
C PRO A 152 -8.68 0.66 -16.58
N LEU A 153 -7.62 0.94 -15.82
CA LEU A 153 -7.27 0.22 -14.60
C LEU A 153 -8.24 0.49 -13.45
N ALA A 154 -8.73 1.73 -13.34
CA ALA A 154 -9.72 2.09 -12.32
C ALA A 154 -11.05 1.32 -12.51
N ARG A 155 -11.38 0.91 -13.73
CA ARG A 155 -12.57 0.09 -14.01
C ARG A 155 -12.43 -1.38 -13.62
N LEU A 156 -11.20 -1.86 -13.50
CA LEU A 156 -10.88 -3.23 -13.07
C LEU A 156 -10.65 -3.33 -11.55
N ALA A 157 -10.64 -2.22 -10.85
CA ALA A 157 -10.43 -2.15 -9.42
C ALA A 157 -11.74 -1.88 -8.67
N CYS A 158 -11.87 -2.44 -7.47
CA CYS A 158 -12.95 -2.11 -6.54
C CYS A 158 -12.85 -0.67 -6.06
N GLU A 159 -11.61 -0.21 -5.83
CA GLU A 159 -11.30 1.16 -5.40
C GLU A 159 -9.92 1.57 -5.95
N SER A 160 -9.71 2.86 -6.16
CA SER A 160 -8.41 3.40 -6.56
C SER A 160 -8.08 4.70 -5.84
N ARG A 161 -6.81 4.88 -5.47
CA ARG A 161 -6.30 6.08 -4.81
C ARG A 161 -5.09 6.62 -5.56
N VAL A 162 -5.27 7.79 -6.19
CA VAL A 162 -4.20 8.46 -6.93
C VAL A 162 -3.40 9.34 -5.99
N ARG A 163 -2.07 9.25 -6.02
CA ARG A 163 -1.19 10.14 -5.27
C ARG A 163 -1.13 11.52 -5.94
N ARG A 164 -1.54 12.54 -5.23
CA ARG A 164 -1.60 13.93 -5.72
C ARG A 164 -0.23 14.54 -6.00
N ARG A 165 0.83 14.05 -5.35
CA ARG A 165 2.20 14.55 -5.53
C ARG A 165 3.14 13.38 -5.74
N THR A 166 3.89 13.43 -6.81
CA THR A 166 4.98 12.51 -7.12
C THR A 166 6.27 13.30 -7.26
N ALA A 167 7.40 12.66 -6.93
CA ALA A 167 8.72 13.24 -7.13
C ALA A 167 9.36 12.58 -8.37
N ALA A 168 10.13 13.36 -9.12
CA ALA A 168 10.89 12.85 -10.26
C ALA A 168 11.74 11.62 -9.85
N PRO A 169 11.84 10.59 -10.69
CA PRO A 169 11.34 10.48 -12.06
C PRO A 169 9.89 9.97 -12.17
N THR A 170 9.13 9.88 -11.06
CA THR A 170 7.77 9.38 -11.06
C THR A 170 6.80 10.46 -11.55
N LEU A 171 6.12 10.20 -12.64
CA LEU A 171 5.13 11.08 -13.25
C LEU A 171 3.73 10.85 -12.69
N PHE A 172 3.42 9.59 -12.36
CA PHE A 172 2.14 9.19 -11.82
C PHE A 172 2.32 8.02 -10.85
N ALA A 173 1.51 8.00 -9.79
CA ALA A 173 1.42 6.86 -8.89
C ALA A 173 -0.01 6.70 -8.37
N ALA A 174 -0.47 5.46 -8.33
CA ALA A 174 -1.77 5.10 -7.77
C ALA A 174 -1.70 3.74 -7.08
N ALA A 175 -2.58 3.54 -6.10
CA ALA A 175 -2.88 2.26 -5.51
C ALA A 175 -4.27 1.82 -5.98
N TYR A 176 -4.44 0.52 -6.21
CA TYR A 176 -5.69 -0.10 -6.64
C TYR A 176 -6.02 -1.26 -5.72
N LEU A 177 -7.22 -1.26 -5.21
CA LEU A 177 -7.80 -2.39 -4.50
C LEU A 177 -8.45 -3.28 -5.56
N VAL A 178 -7.93 -4.50 -5.74
CA VAL A 178 -8.33 -5.40 -6.82
C VAL A 178 -8.70 -6.75 -6.22
N GLU A 179 -9.75 -7.37 -6.71
CA GLU A 179 -10.06 -8.75 -6.33
C GLU A 179 -8.84 -9.64 -6.60
N ARG A 180 -8.52 -10.53 -5.67
CA ARG A 180 -7.32 -11.38 -5.73
C ARG A 180 -7.23 -12.16 -7.04
N ASP A 181 -8.36 -12.71 -7.49
CA ASP A 181 -8.43 -13.52 -8.71
C ASP A 181 -8.36 -12.67 -9.98
N ALA A 182 -8.69 -11.38 -9.90
CA ALA A 182 -8.56 -10.44 -11.00
C ALA A 182 -7.16 -9.81 -11.13
N ALA A 183 -6.27 -10.02 -10.15
CA ALA A 183 -4.93 -9.44 -10.16
C ALA A 183 -4.08 -9.79 -11.41
N PRO A 184 -4.12 -11.01 -11.99
CA PRO A 184 -3.44 -11.32 -13.23
C PRO A 184 -3.97 -10.51 -14.43
N ALA A 185 -5.29 -10.38 -14.56
CA ALA A 185 -5.93 -9.61 -15.63
C ALA A 185 -5.61 -8.11 -15.49
N PHE A 186 -5.59 -7.58 -14.27
CA PHE A 186 -5.16 -6.22 -13.99
C PHE A 186 -3.73 -5.95 -14.45
N ARG A 187 -2.79 -6.88 -14.19
CA ARG A 187 -1.38 -6.76 -14.64
C ARG A 187 -1.26 -6.77 -16.15
N ALA A 188 -1.99 -7.65 -16.82
CA ALA A 188 -2.04 -7.70 -18.28
C ALA A 188 -2.56 -6.39 -18.88
N GLU A 189 -3.53 -5.74 -18.22
CA GLU A 189 -4.01 -4.42 -18.61
C GLU A 189 -2.95 -3.34 -18.43
N VAL A 190 -2.18 -3.36 -17.32
CA VAL A 190 -1.05 -2.45 -17.12
C VAL A 190 -0.04 -2.58 -18.27
N GLU A 191 0.33 -3.79 -18.65
CA GLU A 191 1.27 -4.06 -19.74
C GLU A 191 0.73 -3.53 -21.08
N ARG A 192 -0.56 -3.78 -21.36
CA ARG A 192 -1.23 -3.29 -22.60
C ARG A 192 -1.27 -1.76 -22.65
N ALA A 193 -1.68 -1.12 -21.55
CA ALA A 193 -1.74 0.33 -21.49
C ALA A 193 -0.34 0.96 -21.58
N ALA A 194 0.67 0.30 -21.03
CA ALA A 194 2.05 0.77 -21.10
C ALA A 194 2.68 0.63 -22.49
N ALA A 195 2.27 -0.38 -23.27
CA ALA A 195 2.82 -0.62 -24.61
C ALA A 195 2.58 0.55 -25.60
N GLY A 196 1.55 1.36 -25.37
CA GLY A 196 1.25 2.56 -26.15
C GLY A 196 2.01 3.83 -25.73
N LEU A 197 2.81 3.76 -24.66
CA LEU A 197 3.48 4.93 -24.11
C LEU A 197 4.93 5.03 -24.60
N SER A 198 5.32 6.21 -25.09
CA SER A 198 6.70 6.51 -25.48
C SER A 198 7.41 7.29 -24.38
N GLY A 199 8.66 6.91 -24.08
CA GLY A 199 9.52 7.63 -23.12
C GLY A 199 9.13 7.47 -21.64
N VAL A 200 8.22 6.54 -21.33
CA VAL A 200 7.81 6.23 -19.95
C VAL A 200 7.70 4.72 -19.75
N ARG A 201 7.85 4.30 -18.48
CA ARG A 201 7.70 2.92 -18.09
C ARG A 201 6.67 2.81 -16.96
N ALA A 202 5.72 1.90 -17.11
CA ALA A 202 4.80 1.52 -16.05
C ALA A 202 5.38 0.37 -15.21
N VAL A 203 5.36 0.53 -13.89
CA VAL A 203 5.80 -0.49 -12.93
C VAL A 203 4.62 -0.86 -12.04
N CYS A 204 4.14 -2.08 -12.16
CA CYS A 204 3.12 -2.65 -11.31
C CYS A 204 3.77 -3.47 -10.18
N THR A 205 3.41 -3.18 -8.94
CA THR A 205 3.92 -3.87 -7.75
C THR A 205 2.79 -4.50 -6.95
N GLY A 206 3.13 -5.45 -6.08
CA GLY A 206 2.18 -6.21 -5.27
C GLY A 206 2.09 -7.67 -5.74
N PRO A 207 1.11 -8.48 -5.30
CA PRO A 207 0.04 -8.07 -4.40
C PRO A 207 0.56 -7.72 -3.01
N TRP A 208 0.07 -6.62 -2.46
CA TRP A 208 0.37 -6.15 -1.12
C TRP A 208 -0.86 -6.23 -0.22
N PRO A 209 -0.69 -6.33 1.11
CA PRO A 209 -1.76 -6.00 2.04
C PRO A 209 -2.27 -4.58 1.78
N PRO A 210 -3.57 -4.30 1.98
CA PRO A 210 -4.21 -3.08 1.52
C PRO A 210 -3.88 -1.85 2.38
N TYR A 211 -2.59 -1.52 2.53
CA TYR A 211 -2.11 -0.36 3.31
C TYR A 211 -2.69 0.96 2.83
N GLY A 212 -2.87 1.10 1.53
CA GLY A 212 -3.40 2.31 0.93
C GLY A 212 -4.91 2.50 1.14
N PHE A 213 -5.61 1.49 1.64
CA PHE A 213 -7.07 1.45 1.77
C PHE A 213 -7.56 1.35 3.22
N VAL A 214 -6.66 1.31 4.18
CA VAL A 214 -7.01 1.51 5.59
C VAL A 214 -7.18 3.01 5.80
N ASP A 215 -8.38 3.44 6.20
CA ASP A 215 -8.60 4.83 6.55
C ASP A 215 -7.79 5.13 7.80
N ALA A 216 -6.76 5.91 7.60
CA ALA A 216 -6.02 6.47 8.70
C ALA A 216 -6.67 7.82 8.99
N GLU A 217 -7.26 7.98 10.16
CA GLU A 217 -7.41 9.32 10.72
C GLU A 217 -6.03 9.98 10.66
N GLU A 218 -5.97 11.10 9.93
CA GLU A 218 -4.84 12.02 10.01
C GLU A 218 -4.81 12.55 11.44
N THR A 219 -3.87 12.03 12.23
CA THR A 219 -3.47 12.65 13.49
C THR A 219 -2.29 13.55 13.21
#